data_39df6d0fa0c4b7a26b909c0a2ecb56bf
#
_entry.id   39df6d0fa0c4b7a26b909c0a2ecb56bf
#
_cell.length_a   1.000
_cell.length_b   1.000
_cell.length_c   1.000
_cell.angle_alpha   90.00
_cell.angle_beta   90.00
_cell.angle_gamma   90.00
#
_symmetry.space_group_name_H-M   'P 1'
#
loop_
_entity.id
_entity.type
_entity.pdbx_description
1 polymer ?
#
loop_
_entity_poly.entity_id
_entity_poly.type
_entity_poly.pdbx_seq_one_letter_code
_entity_poly.pdbx_strand_id
1 'polypeptide(L)'
;LDDDFTYVEISAVSAVNVVPGSAGLDIGLDQNKLNNNWESVFSYNRYLFYKNAYPGNRLVRVFDPRSNSGDTALVSKTVSFTPGKFYSLYVIGKDKVDVLATEDNFGTLNPGYAKFRFMNLSPEAPKLTLTLNDTDSLSVKDKAYKDLDNFRNIKVSEVYKLKINGVGVAELLGDFKPEEKEVYTIYASGLTSSSDANKKYGFQIIKHK
;
A
#
# COMPACT_ATOMS: atom_id res chain seq x y z
N LEU A 1 -31.05 -5.16 35.37
CA LEU A 1 -29.81 -5.49 34.66
C LEU A 1 -29.71 -4.56 33.49
N ASP A 2 -29.11 -3.37 33.71
CA ASP A 2 -28.77 -2.44 32.65
C ASP A 2 -27.49 -3.00 32.01
N ASP A 3 -27.65 -3.77 30.94
CA ASP A 3 -26.54 -4.12 30.05
C ASP A 3 -26.22 -2.87 29.20
N ASP A 4 -25.44 -1.96 29.75
CA ASP A 4 -24.80 -0.89 28.99
C ASP A 4 -23.75 -1.50 28.09
N PHE A 5 -24.18 -2.13 26.99
CA PHE A 5 -23.30 -2.48 25.89
C PHE A 5 -22.88 -1.20 25.17
N THR A 6 -21.73 -0.67 25.55
CA THR A 6 -21.10 0.42 24.79
C THR A 6 -20.59 -0.19 23.50
N TYR A 7 -21.31 0.02 22.39
CA TYR A 7 -20.84 -0.36 21.07
C TYR A 7 -19.67 0.54 20.68
N VAL A 8 -18.47 -0.05 20.59
CA VAL A 8 -17.28 0.66 20.10
C VAL A 8 -17.12 0.36 18.62
N GLU A 9 -17.29 1.40 17.80
CA GLU A 9 -16.99 1.32 16.38
C GLU A 9 -15.49 1.15 16.18
N ILE A 10 -15.09 0.17 15.36
CA ILE A 10 -13.68 -0.12 15.06
C ILE A 10 -13.26 0.48 13.74
N SER A 11 -11.97 0.60 13.55
CA SER A 11 -11.31 0.90 12.28
C SER A 11 -10.79 -0.39 11.65
N ALA A 12 -10.34 -0.33 10.41
CA ALA A 12 -9.67 -1.42 9.73
C ALA A 12 -8.30 -0.94 9.22
N VAL A 13 -7.29 -1.79 9.34
CA VAL A 13 -5.93 -1.48 8.93
C VAL A 13 -5.34 -2.62 8.11
N SER A 14 -4.77 -2.28 6.96
CA SER A 14 -3.97 -3.15 6.11
C SER A 14 -2.51 -2.71 6.14
N ALA A 15 -1.61 -3.56 5.68
CA ALA A 15 -0.19 -3.22 5.58
C ALA A 15 0.45 -3.85 4.35
N VAL A 16 1.46 -3.18 3.81
CA VAL A 16 2.27 -3.65 2.69
C VAL A 16 3.73 -3.41 3.01
N ASN A 17 4.58 -4.41 2.84
CA ASN A 17 6.02 -4.24 2.90
C ASN A 17 6.55 -3.86 1.52
N VAL A 18 6.97 -2.61 1.35
CA VAL A 18 7.51 -2.07 0.09
C VAL A 18 9.01 -1.72 0.24
N VAL A 19 9.69 -2.32 1.21
CA VAL A 19 11.14 -2.14 1.40
C VAL A 19 11.89 -3.09 0.47
N PRO A 20 12.59 -2.59 -0.55
CA PRO A 20 13.26 -3.43 -1.54
C PRO A 20 14.28 -4.38 -0.90
N GLY A 21 14.23 -5.64 -1.29
CA GLY A 21 15.14 -6.67 -0.80
C GLY A 21 14.87 -7.15 0.62
N SER A 22 13.81 -6.69 1.25
CA SER A 22 13.43 -7.14 2.59
C SER A 22 13.01 -8.61 2.55
N ALA A 23 13.66 -9.42 3.38
CA ALA A 23 13.34 -10.84 3.52
C ALA A 23 12.12 -11.07 4.43
N GLY A 24 11.80 -10.10 5.28
CA GLY A 24 10.65 -10.09 6.17
C GLY A 24 10.83 -9.06 7.27
N LEU A 25 9.74 -8.38 7.59
CA LEU A 25 9.68 -7.40 8.67
C LEU A 25 8.54 -7.78 9.61
N ASP A 26 8.58 -7.23 10.81
CA ASP A 26 7.44 -7.25 11.73
C ASP A 26 6.87 -5.85 11.82
N ILE A 27 5.55 -5.75 11.74
CA ILE A 27 4.83 -4.50 11.92
C ILE A 27 3.88 -4.64 13.10
N GLY A 28 3.94 -3.69 14.04
CA GLY A 28 3.13 -3.68 15.25
C GLY A 28 2.27 -2.43 15.35
N LEU A 29 1.17 -2.60 16.05
CA LEU A 29 0.24 -1.55 16.42
C LEU A 29 0.14 -1.56 17.95
N ASP A 30 0.72 -0.55 18.59
CA ASP A 30 0.99 -0.50 20.03
C ASP A 30 1.75 -1.75 20.49
N GLN A 31 1.14 -2.59 21.34
CA GLN A 31 1.75 -3.82 21.86
C GLN A 31 1.46 -5.05 21.00
N ASN A 32 0.63 -4.91 19.95
CA ASN A 32 0.18 -6.03 19.15
C ASN A 32 0.87 -6.07 17.79
N LYS A 33 1.34 -7.25 17.40
CA LYS A 33 1.89 -7.49 16.09
C LYS A 33 0.75 -7.65 15.07
N LEU A 34 0.80 -6.93 13.94
CA LEU A 34 -0.20 -7.06 12.87
C LEU A 34 0.02 -8.30 12.02
N ASN A 35 1.26 -8.58 11.63
CA ASN A 35 1.59 -9.83 10.97
C ASN A 35 1.74 -10.93 12.03
N ASN A 36 1.25 -12.13 11.76
CA ASN A 36 1.34 -13.25 12.68
C ASN A 36 2.07 -14.44 12.05
N ASN A 37 2.46 -15.40 12.89
CA ASN A 37 3.25 -16.55 12.45
C ASN A 37 2.44 -17.55 11.61
N TRP A 38 1.11 -17.43 11.56
CA TRP A 38 0.22 -18.28 10.78
C TRP A 38 0.06 -17.77 9.34
N GLU A 39 0.41 -16.51 9.13
CA GLU A 39 0.45 -15.90 7.80
C GLU A 39 1.81 -16.13 7.16
N SER A 40 1.88 -15.93 5.86
CA SER A 40 3.17 -15.89 5.17
C SER A 40 4.04 -14.76 5.74
N VAL A 41 5.37 -14.95 5.70
CA VAL A 41 6.31 -13.92 6.13
C VAL A 41 5.98 -12.59 5.46
N PHE A 42 5.99 -11.51 6.23
CA PHE A 42 5.73 -10.15 5.72
C PHE A 42 6.96 -9.64 4.95
N SER A 43 7.20 -10.27 3.81
CA SER A 43 8.33 -10.00 2.92
C SER A 43 8.03 -8.88 1.92
N TYR A 44 9.01 -8.51 1.13
CA TYR A 44 8.89 -7.48 0.10
C TYR A 44 7.69 -7.74 -0.83
N ASN A 45 6.86 -6.71 -1.01
CA ASN A 45 5.61 -6.71 -1.77
C ASN A 45 4.50 -7.61 -1.20
N ARG A 46 4.63 -8.10 0.03
CA ARG A 46 3.57 -8.82 0.70
C ARG A 46 2.49 -7.85 1.21
N TYR A 47 1.25 -8.15 0.90
CA TYR A 47 0.05 -7.43 1.35
C TYR A 47 -0.61 -8.19 2.51
N LEU A 48 -0.85 -7.49 3.61
CA LEU A 48 -1.68 -7.94 4.72
C LEU A 48 -3.05 -7.30 4.60
N PHE A 49 -4.06 -8.10 4.33
CA PHE A 49 -5.45 -7.64 4.21
C PHE A 49 -5.93 -6.99 5.50
N TYR A 50 -6.96 -6.17 5.40
CA TYR A 50 -7.50 -5.43 6.53
C TYR A 50 -7.81 -6.29 7.75
N LYS A 51 -7.34 -5.82 8.90
CA LYS A 51 -7.64 -6.35 10.22
C LYS A 51 -8.34 -5.28 11.04
N ASN A 52 -9.15 -5.70 11.99
CA ASN A 52 -9.81 -4.78 12.91
C ASN A 52 -8.78 -4.09 13.80
N ALA A 53 -8.96 -2.80 14.02
CA ALA A 53 -8.11 -2.00 14.90
C ALA A 53 -8.96 -1.04 15.71
N TYR A 54 -8.63 -0.89 16.99
CA TYR A 54 -9.26 0.14 17.81
C TYR A 54 -8.87 1.52 17.31
N PRO A 55 -9.82 2.48 17.26
CA PRO A 55 -9.56 3.84 16.81
C PRO A 55 -8.70 4.62 17.81
N GLY A 56 -8.36 5.85 17.43
CA GLY A 56 -7.55 6.79 18.21
C GLY A 56 -6.10 6.81 17.72
N ASN A 57 -5.26 7.44 18.54
CA ASN A 57 -3.84 7.54 18.25
C ASN A 57 -3.15 6.22 18.56
N ARG A 58 -2.57 5.60 17.55
CA ARG A 58 -1.93 4.31 17.68
C ARG A 58 -0.46 4.40 17.28
N LEU A 59 0.40 3.72 18.03
CA LEU A 59 1.83 3.66 17.75
C LEU A 59 2.13 2.53 16.76
N VAL A 60 2.55 2.89 15.54
CA VAL A 60 3.02 1.95 14.53
C VAL A 60 4.52 1.81 14.63
N ARG A 61 5.01 0.59 14.78
CA ARG A 61 6.44 0.27 14.81
C ARG A 61 6.77 -0.84 13.84
N VAL A 62 7.95 -0.76 13.24
CA VAL A 62 8.47 -1.78 12.33
C VAL A 62 9.79 -2.29 12.86
N PHE A 63 9.95 -3.60 12.82
CA PHE A 63 11.16 -4.29 13.31
C PHE A 63 11.70 -5.22 12.22
N ASP A 64 13.02 -5.39 12.18
CA ASP A 64 13.65 -6.46 11.44
C ASP A 64 14.09 -7.58 12.40
N PRO A 65 13.32 -8.68 12.49
CA PRO A 65 13.62 -9.74 13.46
C PRO A 65 14.92 -10.52 13.17
N ARG A 66 15.52 -10.30 12.00
CA ARG A 66 16.78 -10.94 11.60
C ARG A 66 18.00 -10.10 11.90
N SER A 67 17.80 -8.83 12.23
CA SER A 67 18.88 -7.94 12.66
C SER A 67 19.39 -8.32 14.04
N ASN A 68 20.67 -8.05 14.30
CA ASN A 68 21.26 -8.16 15.66
C ASN A 68 20.55 -7.22 16.66
N SER A 69 19.85 -6.21 16.18
CA SER A 69 19.03 -5.27 16.96
C SER A 69 17.55 -5.47 16.66
N GLY A 70 17.10 -6.74 16.50
CA GLY A 70 15.75 -7.08 16.08
C GLY A 70 14.65 -6.64 17.02
N ASP A 71 14.96 -6.32 18.26
CA ASP A 71 14.06 -5.74 19.26
C ASP A 71 14.01 -4.21 19.24
N THR A 72 14.85 -3.58 18.41
CA THR A 72 14.88 -2.12 18.23
C THR A 72 14.06 -1.75 17.00
N ALA A 73 13.09 -0.86 17.16
CA ALA A 73 12.26 -0.42 16.06
C ALA A 73 13.07 0.33 14.99
N LEU A 74 12.89 -0.05 13.73
CA LEU A 74 13.46 0.68 12.59
C LEU A 74 12.76 2.02 12.41
N VAL A 75 11.48 2.09 12.75
CA VAL A 75 10.65 3.28 12.72
C VAL A 75 9.55 3.17 13.77
N SER A 76 9.23 4.29 14.38
CA SER A 76 8.09 4.45 15.29
C SER A 76 7.31 5.68 14.86
N LYS A 77 6.01 5.53 14.60
CA LYS A 77 5.16 6.61 14.11
C LYS A 77 3.78 6.52 14.72
N THR A 78 3.27 7.63 15.22
CA THR A 78 1.88 7.70 15.67
C THR A 78 0.96 7.96 14.49
N VAL A 79 -0.06 7.11 14.33
CA VAL A 79 -1.09 7.23 13.31
C VAL A 79 -2.44 7.33 13.99
N SER A 80 -3.28 8.26 13.55
CA SER A 80 -4.61 8.45 14.08
C SER A 80 -5.64 7.72 13.24
N PHE A 81 -6.39 6.81 13.85
CA PHE A 81 -7.47 6.06 13.19
C PHE A 81 -8.83 6.60 13.65
N THR A 82 -9.63 7.01 12.68
CA THR A 82 -11.02 7.43 12.92
C THR A 82 -11.93 6.21 12.90
N PRO A 83 -12.91 6.12 13.83
CA PRO A 83 -13.88 5.02 13.83
C PRO A 83 -14.58 4.85 12.49
N GLY A 84 -14.77 3.59 12.08
CA GLY A 84 -15.48 3.23 10.85
C GLY A 84 -14.68 3.41 9.56
N LYS A 85 -13.43 3.86 9.62
CA LYS A 85 -12.60 4.08 8.44
C LYS A 85 -11.56 3.00 8.22
N PHE A 86 -11.08 2.94 6.97
CA PHE A 86 -10.07 1.99 6.50
C PHE A 86 -8.75 2.71 6.29
N TYR A 87 -7.66 2.06 6.66
CA TYR A 87 -6.30 2.60 6.53
C TYR A 87 -5.36 1.56 5.94
N SER A 88 -4.40 2.03 5.15
CA SER A 88 -3.27 1.23 4.69
C SER A 88 -1.97 1.79 5.22
N LEU A 89 -1.10 0.90 5.69
CA LEU A 89 0.25 1.23 6.16
C LEU A 89 1.25 0.68 5.14
N TYR A 90 1.93 1.56 4.42
CA TYR A 90 2.99 1.17 3.49
C TYR A 90 4.33 1.32 4.19
N VAL A 91 5.03 0.21 4.40
CA VAL A 91 6.39 0.22 4.90
C VAL A 91 7.32 0.44 3.72
N ILE A 92 8.03 1.54 3.72
CA ILE A 92 8.78 2.05 2.56
C ILE A 92 10.21 2.43 2.94
N GLY A 93 11.02 2.71 1.95
CA GLY A 93 12.36 3.25 2.12
C GLY A 93 13.45 2.36 1.52
N LYS A 94 14.65 2.88 1.50
CA LYS A 94 15.85 2.21 1.01
C LYS A 94 16.85 2.03 2.15
N ASP A 95 17.50 3.12 2.56
CA ASP A 95 18.50 3.10 3.65
C ASP A 95 17.85 3.36 5.01
N LYS A 96 16.73 4.04 5.01
CA LYS A 96 15.93 4.33 6.20
C LYS A 96 14.49 3.89 5.95
N VAL A 97 13.98 3.03 6.83
CA VAL A 97 12.60 2.59 6.80
C VAL A 97 11.68 3.66 7.35
N ASP A 98 10.56 3.85 6.69
CA ASP A 98 9.49 4.75 7.11
C ASP A 98 8.14 4.07 6.91
N VAL A 99 7.08 4.65 7.45
CA VAL A 99 5.69 4.22 7.25
C VAL A 99 4.90 5.35 6.64
N LEU A 100 4.30 5.09 5.49
CA LEU A 100 3.32 5.97 4.86
C LEU A 100 1.92 5.44 5.18
N ALA A 101 1.13 6.20 5.92
CA ALA A 101 -0.24 5.84 6.24
C ALA A 101 -1.22 6.56 5.31
N THR A 102 -2.19 5.83 4.79
CA THR A 102 -3.28 6.39 3.97
C THR A 102 -4.62 6.09 4.61
N GLU A 103 -5.55 7.03 4.54
CA GLU A 103 -6.96 6.75 4.75
C GLU A 103 -7.53 6.26 3.41
N ASP A 104 -8.13 5.06 3.42
CA ASP A 104 -8.64 4.43 2.21
C ASP A 104 -10.13 4.71 2.08
N ASN A 105 -10.45 5.81 1.42
CA ASN A 105 -11.84 6.20 1.16
C ASN A 105 -12.30 5.59 -0.17
N PHE A 106 -13.06 4.50 -0.10
CA PHE A 106 -13.54 3.81 -1.29
C PHE A 106 -14.72 4.52 -1.95
N GLY A 107 -15.48 5.31 -1.19
CA GLY A 107 -16.70 5.96 -1.68
C GLY A 107 -17.75 4.94 -2.16
N THR A 108 -18.61 5.38 -3.06
CA THR A 108 -19.65 4.54 -3.64
C THR A 108 -19.10 3.63 -4.73
N LEU A 109 -19.40 2.34 -4.63
CA LEU A 109 -19.01 1.33 -5.62
C LEU A 109 -20.21 1.05 -6.54
N ASN A 110 -20.09 1.45 -7.81
CA ASN A 110 -21.18 1.39 -8.78
C ASN A 110 -21.11 0.11 -9.63
N PRO A 111 -22.28 -0.44 -10.04
CA PRO A 111 -22.30 -1.54 -11.01
C PRO A 111 -21.57 -1.17 -12.31
N GLY A 112 -20.78 -2.11 -12.82
CA GLY A 112 -19.98 -1.92 -14.04
C GLY A 112 -18.68 -1.14 -13.85
N TYR A 113 -18.36 -0.74 -12.61
CA TYR A 113 -17.15 0.02 -12.28
C TYR A 113 -16.35 -0.65 -11.17
N ALA A 114 -15.06 -0.42 -11.22
CA ALA A 114 -14.11 -0.61 -10.14
C ALA A 114 -13.52 0.76 -9.76
N LYS A 115 -12.64 0.76 -8.79
CA LYS A 115 -11.83 1.94 -8.45
C LYS A 115 -10.36 1.60 -8.40
N PHE A 116 -9.53 2.56 -8.74
CA PHE A 116 -8.09 2.44 -8.62
C PHE A 116 -7.46 3.76 -8.19
N ARG A 117 -6.27 3.65 -7.63
CA ARG A 117 -5.34 4.77 -7.42
C ARG A 117 -3.93 4.33 -7.81
N PHE A 118 -3.05 5.29 -8.03
CA PHE A 118 -1.65 5.05 -8.32
C PHE A 118 -0.74 5.75 -7.32
N MET A 119 0.28 5.02 -6.83
CA MET A 119 1.26 5.55 -5.89
C MET A 119 2.68 5.23 -6.37
N ASN A 120 3.56 6.21 -6.27
CA ASN A 120 4.99 6.01 -6.47
C ASN A 120 5.64 5.71 -5.11
N LEU A 121 5.97 4.44 -4.88
CA LEU A 121 6.64 3.97 -3.66
C LEU A 121 8.08 3.49 -3.93
N SER A 122 8.64 3.87 -5.08
CA SER A 122 10.03 3.60 -5.42
C SER A 122 10.92 4.75 -4.95
N PRO A 123 11.83 4.52 -3.97
CA PRO A 123 12.59 5.60 -3.34
C PRO A 123 13.62 6.27 -4.26
N GLU A 124 13.98 5.64 -5.38
CA GLU A 124 14.92 6.20 -6.35
C GLU A 124 14.25 6.74 -7.62
N ALA A 125 12.97 6.46 -7.81
CA ALA A 125 12.29 6.86 -9.03
C ALA A 125 12.05 8.38 -9.08
N PRO A 126 12.08 8.98 -10.29
CA PRO A 126 11.60 10.34 -10.48
C PRO A 126 10.08 10.38 -10.35
N LYS A 127 9.45 11.52 -10.64
CA LYS A 127 8.00 11.58 -10.81
C LYS A 127 7.55 10.59 -11.87
N LEU A 128 6.50 9.83 -11.57
CA LEU A 128 5.98 8.78 -12.42
C LEU A 128 4.56 9.10 -12.88
N THR A 129 4.26 8.70 -14.11
CA THR A 129 2.92 8.81 -14.68
C THR A 129 2.42 7.41 -15.04
N LEU A 130 1.24 7.06 -14.53
CA LEU A 130 0.50 5.87 -14.95
C LEU A 130 -0.42 6.24 -16.11
N THR A 131 -0.42 5.44 -17.18
CA THR A 131 -1.45 5.49 -18.23
C THR A 131 -2.10 4.14 -18.40
N LEU A 132 -3.39 4.17 -18.72
CA LEU A 132 -4.18 2.98 -19.03
C LEU A 132 -4.76 3.15 -20.43
N ASN A 133 -4.41 2.22 -21.35
CA ASN A 133 -4.79 2.28 -22.78
C ASN A 133 -4.38 3.58 -23.47
N ASP A 134 -3.28 4.22 -23.04
CA ASP A 134 -2.86 5.54 -23.53
C ASP A 134 -3.97 6.61 -23.49
N THR A 135 -4.95 6.43 -22.59
CA THR A 135 -6.09 7.33 -22.44
C THR A 135 -5.80 8.41 -21.41
N ASP A 136 -5.82 9.67 -21.83
CA ASP A 136 -5.46 10.80 -20.98
C ASP A 136 -6.37 10.93 -19.74
N SER A 137 -7.67 10.72 -19.90
CA SER A 137 -8.64 10.78 -18.79
C SER A 137 -8.44 9.74 -17.69
N LEU A 138 -7.72 8.64 -17.99
CA LEU A 138 -7.37 7.61 -17.04
C LEU A 138 -5.93 7.73 -16.54
N SER A 139 -5.21 8.76 -16.98
CA SER A 139 -3.81 8.98 -16.57
C SER A 139 -3.73 9.57 -15.18
N VAL A 140 -2.75 9.08 -14.41
CA VAL A 140 -2.36 9.66 -13.12
C VAL A 140 -0.96 10.22 -13.30
N LYS A 141 -0.86 11.56 -13.35
CA LYS A 141 0.34 12.26 -13.83
C LYS A 141 1.25 12.72 -12.70
N ASP A 142 2.56 12.64 -12.94
CA ASP A 142 3.62 13.32 -12.18
C ASP A 142 3.59 13.01 -10.67
N LYS A 143 3.44 11.75 -10.31
CA LYS A 143 3.45 11.31 -8.91
C LYS A 143 4.89 11.20 -8.40
N ALA A 144 5.23 12.06 -7.47
CA ALA A 144 6.48 11.98 -6.73
C ALA A 144 6.43 10.84 -5.72
N TYR A 145 7.62 10.40 -5.26
CA TYR A 145 7.74 9.42 -4.18
C TYR A 145 6.91 9.84 -2.97
N LYS A 146 6.05 8.96 -2.49
CA LYS A 146 5.12 9.13 -1.36
C LYS A 146 3.90 10.02 -1.61
N ASP A 147 3.71 10.56 -2.79
CA ASP A 147 2.50 11.32 -3.09
C ASP A 147 1.25 10.47 -2.90
N LEU A 148 0.25 11.05 -2.23
CA LEU A 148 -1.05 10.41 -2.04
C LEU A 148 -1.91 10.59 -3.30
N ASP A 149 -2.81 9.64 -3.54
CA ASP A 149 -3.78 9.69 -4.62
C ASP A 149 -5.16 9.26 -4.10
N ASN A 150 -6.20 9.83 -4.69
CA ASN A 150 -7.59 9.42 -4.43
C ASN A 150 -7.98 8.30 -5.38
N PHE A 151 -8.85 7.40 -4.90
CA PHE A 151 -9.44 6.39 -5.77
C PHE A 151 -10.37 7.04 -6.79
N ARG A 152 -10.32 6.55 -8.02
CA ARG A 152 -11.16 6.99 -9.14
C ARG A 152 -11.83 5.81 -9.83
N ASN A 153 -12.98 6.08 -10.45
CA ASN A 153 -13.73 5.05 -11.16
C ASN A 153 -13.04 4.62 -12.45
N ILE A 154 -13.20 3.34 -12.78
CA ILE A 154 -12.79 2.77 -14.04
C ILE A 154 -13.81 1.72 -14.47
N LYS A 155 -14.19 1.70 -15.76
CA LYS A 155 -15.08 0.69 -16.30
C LYS A 155 -14.41 -0.67 -16.32
N VAL A 156 -15.16 -1.73 -16.00
CA VAL A 156 -14.63 -3.11 -15.94
C VAL A 156 -14.79 -3.87 -17.27
N SER A 157 -15.21 -3.18 -18.32
CA SER A 157 -15.57 -3.81 -19.61
C SER A 157 -14.38 -4.30 -20.43
N GLU A 158 -13.14 -4.00 -20.04
CA GLU A 158 -11.96 -4.32 -20.82
C GLU A 158 -10.72 -4.61 -19.95
N VAL A 159 -9.70 -5.21 -20.57
CA VAL A 159 -8.35 -5.30 -20.01
C VAL A 159 -7.58 -4.05 -20.45
N TYR A 160 -7.04 -3.32 -19.49
CA TYR A 160 -6.29 -2.10 -19.76
C TYR A 160 -4.80 -2.41 -19.93
N LYS A 161 -4.19 -1.84 -20.95
CA LYS A 161 -2.72 -1.82 -21.11
C LYS A 161 -2.14 -0.79 -20.16
N LEU A 162 -1.44 -1.27 -19.14
CA LEU A 162 -0.84 -0.45 -18.10
C LEU A 162 0.58 -0.06 -18.50
N LYS A 163 0.89 1.23 -18.33
CA LYS A 163 2.19 1.80 -18.61
C LYS A 163 2.56 2.78 -17.51
N ILE A 164 3.77 2.64 -16.96
CA ILE A 164 4.31 3.58 -15.97
C ILE A 164 5.59 4.16 -16.54
N ASN A 165 5.63 5.49 -16.67
CA ASN A 165 6.72 6.24 -17.27
C ASN A 165 7.31 7.26 -16.30
N GLY A 166 8.60 7.48 -16.43
CA GLY A 166 9.34 8.56 -15.76
C GLY A 166 10.59 8.90 -16.55
N VAL A 167 11.11 10.11 -16.35
CA VAL A 167 12.31 10.57 -17.03
C VAL A 167 13.53 9.79 -16.54
N GLY A 168 14.26 9.16 -17.46
CA GLY A 168 15.52 8.47 -17.15
C GLY A 168 15.35 7.10 -16.49
N VAL A 169 14.15 6.55 -16.47
CA VAL A 169 13.88 5.19 -15.98
C VAL A 169 13.21 4.35 -17.06
N ALA A 170 13.34 3.04 -16.95
CA ALA A 170 12.69 2.12 -17.85
C ALA A 170 11.16 2.25 -17.77
N GLU A 171 10.49 2.12 -18.91
CA GLU A 171 9.04 2.03 -18.97
C GLU A 171 8.58 0.70 -18.37
N LEU A 172 7.61 0.73 -17.44
CA LEU A 172 6.98 -0.45 -16.91
C LEU A 172 5.70 -0.73 -17.69
N LEU A 173 5.54 -1.96 -18.12
CA LEU A 173 4.40 -2.43 -18.94
C LEU A 173 3.71 -3.59 -18.25
N GLY A 174 2.39 -3.65 -18.40
CA GLY A 174 1.59 -4.76 -17.92
C GLY A 174 0.14 -4.64 -18.32
N ASP A 175 -0.68 -5.47 -17.72
CA ASP A 175 -2.12 -5.48 -17.91
C ASP A 175 -2.82 -5.22 -16.58
N PHE A 176 -3.93 -4.49 -16.64
CA PHE A 176 -4.82 -4.29 -15.50
C PHE A 176 -6.23 -4.70 -15.91
N LYS A 177 -6.76 -5.74 -15.24
CA LYS A 177 -8.12 -6.24 -15.46
C LYS A 177 -8.95 -5.96 -14.21
N PRO A 178 -9.62 -4.80 -14.12
CA PRO A 178 -10.45 -4.49 -12.96
C PRO A 178 -11.70 -5.37 -12.94
N GLU A 179 -12.14 -5.74 -11.73
CA GLU A 179 -13.37 -6.47 -11.47
C GLU A 179 -14.41 -5.55 -10.85
N GLU A 180 -15.68 -5.80 -11.15
CA GLU A 180 -16.80 -4.96 -10.71
C GLU A 180 -16.82 -4.79 -9.19
N LYS A 181 -16.97 -3.53 -8.74
CA LYS A 181 -17.04 -3.14 -7.33
C LYS A 181 -15.80 -3.48 -6.50
N GLU A 182 -14.70 -3.80 -7.15
CA GLU A 182 -13.41 -4.00 -6.50
C GLU A 182 -12.63 -2.68 -6.45
N VAL A 183 -11.68 -2.59 -5.51
CA VAL A 183 -10.85 -1.41 -5.30
C VAL A 183 -9.38 -1.81 -5.33
N TYR A 184 -8.59 -1.08 -6.10
CA TYR A 184 -7.19 -1.41 -6.36
C TYR A 184 -6.25 -0.26 -6.04
N THR A 185 -5.07 -0.60 -5.54
CA THR A 185 -3.90 0.29 -5.56
C THR A 185 -2.85 -0.31 -6.49
N ILE A 186 -2.44 0.49 -7.47
CA ILE A 186 -1.30 0.20 -8.33
C ILE A 186 -0.13 1.01 -7.78
N TYR A 187 1.01 0.38 -7.49
CA TYR A 187 2.16 1.12 -6.99
C TYR A 187 3.45 0.70 -7.68
N ALA A 188 4.31 1.68 -7.94
CA ALA A 188 5.69 1.43 -8.34
C ALA A 188 6.54 1.19 -7.10
N SER A 189 7.47 0.25 -7.20
CA SER A 189 8.35 -0.14 -6.10
C SER A 189 9.74 -0.52 -6.61
N GLY A 190 10.66 -0.74 -5.69
CA GLY A 190 11.99 -1.20 -6.00
C GLY A 190 12.98 -0.10 -6.32
N LEU A 191 14.18 -0.52 -6.67
CA LEU A 191 15.31 0.36 -6.93
C LEU A 191 15.62 0.40 -8.43
N THR A 192 15.61 1.59 -9.02
CA THR A 192 15.93 1.81 -10.43
C THR A 192 17.40 1.49 -10.75
N SER A 193 18.26 1.51 -9.73
CA SER A 193 19.70 1.19 -9.85
C SER A 193 20.02 -0.31 -9.74
N SER A 194 19.04 -1.16 -9.39
CA SER A 194 19.29 -2.59 -9.14
C SER A 194 18.71 -3.48 -10.23
N SER A 195 19.46 -4.53 -10.59
CA SER A 195 19.00 -5.63 -11.44
C SER A 195 18.63 -6.88 -10.64
N ASP A 196 18.84 -6.87 -9.32
CA ASP A 196 18.49 -7.98 -8.42
C ASP A 196 16.97 -8.17 -8.42
N ALA A 197 16.51 -9.40 -8.67
CA ALA A 197 15.10 -9.74 -8.76
C ALA A 197 14.28 -9.33 -7.52
N ASN A 198 14.91 -9.30 -6.33
CA ASN A 198 14.27 -8.92 -5.07
C ASN A 198 14.29 -7.43 -4.79
N LYS A 199 14.96 -6.62 -5.63
CA LYS A 199 15.15 -5.18 -5.41
C LYS A 199 14.78 -4.33 -6.62
N LYS A 200 14.74 -4.91 -7.80
CA LYS A 200 14.58 -4.18 -9.06
C LYS A 200 13.30 -3.37 -9.12
N TYR A 201 13.37 -2.27 -9.83
CA TYR A 201 12.24 -1.41 -10.15
C TYR A 201 11.13 -2.19 -10.86
N GLY A 202 9.90 -2.02 -10.42
CA GLY A 202 8.73 -2.69 -10.97
C GLY A 202 7.43 -2.11 -10.40
N PHE A 203 6.33 -2.81 -10.60
CA PHE A 203 5.05 -2.39 -10.05
C PHE A 203 4.27 -3.59 -9.50
N GLN A 204 3.31 -3.30 -8.64
CA GLN A 204 2.37 -4.26 -8.08
C GLN A 204 0.96 -3.71 -8.13
N ILE A 205 -0.02 -4.62 -8.13
CA ILE A 205 -1.43 -4.29 -8.03
C ILE A 205 -1.98 -4.97 -6.78
N ILE A 206 -2.54 -4.19 -5.87
CA ILE A 206 -3.22 -4.67 -4.67
C ILE A 206 -4.72 -4.56 -4.88
N LYS A 207 -5.45 -5.60 -4.51
CA LYS A 207 -6.90 -5.60 -4.45
C LYS A 207 -7.33 -5.44 -3.00
N HIS A 208 -7.94 -4.30 -2.66
CA HIS A 208 -8.39 -3.98 -1.31
C HIS A 208 -9.77 -4.54 -1.00
N LYS A 209 -10.59 -4.66 -2.03
CA LYS A 209 -11.96 -5.12 -1.89
C LYS A 209 -12.44 -5.70 -3.22
#